data_e84f09e20d4febf385e20b088af5041e
#
_entry.id   e84f09e20d4febf385e20b088af5041e
#
_cell.length_a   1.000
_cell.length_b   1.000
_cell.length_c   1.000
_cell.angle_alpha   90.00
_cell.angle_beta   90.00
_cell.angle_gamma   90.00
#
_symmetry.space_group_name_H-M   'P 1'
#
loop_
_entity.id
_entity.type
_entity.pdbx_description
1 polymer ?
#
loop_
_entity_poly.entity_id
_entity_poly.type
_entity_poly.pdbx_seq_one_letter_code
_entity_poly.pdbx_strand_id
1 'polypeptide(L)'
;MFRPFAPPRLAPLLALGLLAAAAADAQGRDDDSAPPVPPLPRPAVARCATTELRETYGPFREAAAEVRGLLPCAHTPVGPPANPEIGTSWDWYIWRLNGFPEADLKSCTIRGMGDHCYVVVEDSQWNVNIDQAQVDTIVDHMENQSIGDFPAQGIWDLNTAYFGDPPNLLDDDERVYVLYYDFDVNADGYFWGFDQECDDVAQFHSNECDVVYMNCSDFDPAGSYLLAVLAHEFEHLIHFNYDPNEAAWVDEGMAELAMWLYGDPDDISQFNTAPDRSLTTFQGAWSDYIKSYLFSLYFFERYGGQAAVRALVAEPANSILGFDNTLDAFLYAENFVDVFSDWVVANWLDDPTIGDGRFGYVGETLPPFQAFFNAVSYPVGPSNTTVNHWAADYARFPNDAPIVASFDGVDNTTFAVRAILKDTVNPTEIVDMSLDALQAGTLALPELGDTHDEAVLVYAGTNSGGGTGYQYGATIGAVDAQVGTPAANALSLTAIGSGSARPSIVYSVPSHATGQPVRLDVYDVSGRLVRRVLDGEASAGRFAFSWSEAAAPAVSGVYFVSLTVGPETLRTRVVIVR
;
A
#
# COMPACT_ATOMS: atom_id res chain seq x y z
N MET A 1 14.17 1.62 53.49
CA MET A 1 15.53 1.38 52.96
C MET A 1 15.41 0.49 51.74
N PHE A 2 15.22 1.04 50.58
CA PHE A 2 15.25 0.29 49.31
C PHE A 2 16.33 0.93 48.45
N ARG A 3 17.26 0.09 47.98
CA ARG A 3 18.29 0.47 47.00
C ARG A 3 17.76 0.20 45.59
N PRO A 4 18.04 1.06 44.62
CA PRO A 4 17.67 0.80 43.20
C PRO A 4 18.69 -0.10 42.53
N PHE A 5 18.20 -1.01 41.67
CA PHE A 5 18.97 -1.85 40.77
C PHE A 5 19.35 -1.05 39.52
N ALA A 6 20.61 -1.16 39.10
CA ALA A 6 21.10 -0.65 37.84
C ALA A 6 21.01 -1.73 36.75
N PRO A 7 20.74 -1.38 35.46
CA PRO A 7 20.71 -2.32 34.35
C PRO A 7 22.12 -2.65 33.83
N PRO A 8 22.32 -3.80 33.19
CA PRO A 8 23.63 -4.23 32.70
C PRO A 8 23.97 -3.55 31.37
N ARG A 9 25.23 -3.15 31.25
CA ARG A 9 25.84 -2.61 30.03
C ARG A 9 26.15 -3.74 29.07
N LEU A 10 25.71 -3.64 27.81
CA LEU A 10 26.16 -4.45 26.68
C LEU A 10 27.34 -3.74 26.01
N ALA A 11 28.41 -4.48 25.80
CA ALA A 11 29.61 -4.03 25.09
C ALA A 11 29.51 -4.38 23.60
N PRO A 12 30.05 -3.56 22.69
CA PRO A 12 30.06 -3.89 21.25
C PRO A 12 31.23 -4.80 20.88
N LEU A 13 30.94 -5.82 20.07
CA LEU A 13 31.94 -6.68 19.44
C LEU A 13 32.36 -6.03 18.09
N LEU A 14 33.63 -5.62 18.01
CA LEU A 14 34.31 -5.27 16.77
C LEU A 14 34.63 -6.54 15.97
N ALA A 15 34.24 -6.59 14.70
CA ALA A 15 34.77 -7.53 13.72
C ALA A 15 35.60 -6.76 12.68
N LEU A 16 36.94 -6.95 12.73
CA LEU A 16 37.88 -6.51 11.70
C LEU A 16 37.89 -7.51 10.55
N GLY A 17 37.60 -7.07 9.33
CA GLY A 17 37.82 -7.81 8.09
C GLY A 17 38.91 -7.15 7.26
N LEU A 18 40.04 -7.87 7.03
CA LEU A 18 41.15 -7.46 6.16
C LEU A 18 40.73 -7.50 4.68
N LEU A 19 40.97 -6.43 3.94
CA LEU A 19 41.04 -6.43 2.48
C LEU A 19 42.51 -6.39 2.04
N ALA A 20 42.91 -7.36 1.24
CA ALA A 20 44.20 -7.38 0.55
C ALA A 20 44.02 -6.80 -0.86
N ALA A 21 44.82 -5.79 -1.18
CA ALA A 21 44.91 -5.19 -2.50
C ALA A 21 45.85 -6.01 -3.41
N ALA A 22 45.41 -6.27 -4.64
CA ALA A 22 46.29 -6.72 -5.73
C ALA A 22 46.32 -5.58 -6.79
N ALA A 23 47.53 -5.06 -7.01
CA ALA A 23 47.84 -4.15 -8.10
C ALA A 23 48.22 -4.97 -9.35
N ALA A 24 47.73 -4.58 -10.51
CA ALA A 24 48.25 -4.99 -11.81
C ALA A 24 48.22 -3.82 -12.79
N ASP A 25 49.30 -3.68 -13.52
CA ASP A 25 49.70 -2.61 -14.44
C ASP A 25 48.73 -2.31 -15.58
N ALA A 26 48.58 -1.03 -15.90
CA ALA A 26 47.93 -0.54 -17.10
C ALA A 26 48.94 0.02 -18.10
N GLN A 27 48.95 -0.50 -19.32
CA GLN A 27 49.47 0.20 -20.52
C GLN A 27 48.33 0.51 -21.48
N GLY A 28 48.33 1.77 -21.94
CA GLY A 28 47.25 2.47 -22.57
C GLY A 28 46.76 1.97 -23.95
N ARG A 29 45.55 2.34 -24.23
CA ARG A 29 45.00 2.66 -25.57
C ARG A 29 43.90 3.70 -25.39
N ASP A 30 44.09 4.86 -26.08
CA ASP A 30 43.06 5.85 -26.30
C ASP A 30 41.99 5.24 -27.22
N ASP A 31 40.73 5.11 -26.72
CA ASP A 31 39.53 4.98 -27.54
C ASP A 31 38.40 5.70 -26.82
N ASP A 32 37.98 6.82 -27.40
CA ASP A 32 37.00 7.74 -26.87
C ASP A 32 35.58 7.23 -27.16
N SER A 33 35.14 6.21 -26.45
CA SER A 33 33.71 5.83 -26.30
C SER A 33 33.54 4.89 -25.10
N ALA A 34 33.61 5.47 -23.90
CA ALA A 34 33.16 4.74 -22.71
C ALA A 34 31.63 4.57 -22.77
N PRO A 35 31.11 3.34 -22.59
CA PRO A 35 29.66 3.17 -22.39
C PRO A 35 29.24 3.95 -21.17
N PRO A 36 27.98 4.45 -21.12
CA PRO A 36 27.48 5.16 -19.94
C PRO A 36 27.66 4.26 -18.71
N VAL A 37 28.31 4.82 -17.70
CA VAL A 37 28.48 4.15 -16.39
C VAL A 37 27.09 3.88 -15.88
N PRO A 38 26.72 2.60 -15.58
CA PRO A 38 25.43 2.34 -14.96
C PRO A 38 25.37 3.12 -13.64
N PRO A 39 24.22 3.71 -13.29
CA PRO A 39 24.07 4.42 -12.03
C PRO A 39 24.46 3.48 -10.89
N LEU A 40 25.21 3.99 -9.94
CA LEU A 40 25.60 3.24 -8.74
C LEU A 40 24.31 2.80 -8.03
N PRO A 41 24.24 1.58 -7.50
CA PRO A 41 23.10 1.15 -6.71
C PRO A 41 22.93 2.15 -5.55
N ARG A 42 21.75 2.75 -5.48
CA ARG A 42 21.39 3.67 -4.40
C ARG A 42 21.55 2.94 -3.06
N PRO A 43 22.18 3.51 -2.05
CA PRO A 43 22.26 2.89 -0.74
C PRO A 43 20.85 2.76 -0.16
N ALA A 44 20.56 1.63 0.49
CA ALA A 44 19.32 1.43 1.23
C ALA A 44 19.35 2.28 2.49
N VAL A 45 18.71 3.43 2.48
CA VAL A 45 18.67 4.39 3.57
C VAL A 45 17.27 4.94 3.72
N ALA A 46 16.87 5.22 4.96
CA ALA A 46 15.68 5.99 5.24
C ALA A 46 15.76 7.33 4.50
N ARG A 47 14.84 7.58 3.59
CA ARG A 47 14.87 8.75 2.69
C ARG A 47 14.14 9.92 3.27
N CYS A 48 12.97 9.67 3.84
CA CYS A 48 12.15 10.66 4.49
C CYS A 48 12.30 10.51 6.00
N ALA A 49 12.67 11.56 6.70
CA ALA A 49 12.72 11.56 8.15
C ALA A 49 11.36 11.90 8.78
N THR A 50 10.35 12.31 8.01
CA THR A 50 9.02 12.73 8.46
C THR A 50 8.35 11.66 9.31
N THR A 51 8.27 10.43 8.82
CA THR A 51 7.62 9.33 9.56
C THR A 51 8.34 8.99 10.87
N GLU A 52 9.69 8.92 10.88
CA GLU A 52 10.45 8.64 12.10
C GLU A 52 10.25 9.73 13.15
N LEU A 53 10.29 10.99 12.73
CA LEU A 53 10.03 12.15 13.58
C LEU A 53 8.59 12.13 14.10
N ARG A 54 7.62 11.81 13.26
CA ARG A 54 6.21 11.73 13.59
C ARG A 54 5.90 10.59 14.57
N GLU A 55 6.40 9.39 14.35
CA GLU A 55 6.19 8.26 15.26
C GLU A 55 6.81 8.52 16.64
N THR A 56 7.96 9.17 16.69
CA THR A 56 8.66 9.44 17.94
C THR A 56 8.01 10.58 18.71
N TYR A 57 7.53 11.63 18.05
CA TYR A 57 7.09 12.88 18.68
C TYR A 57 5.62 13.21 18.44
N GLY A 58 4.92 12.51 17.56
CA GLY A 58 3.51 12.70 17.25
C GLY A 58 2.58 12.72 18.47
N PRO A 59 2.76 11.86 19.51
CA PRO A 59 1.94 11.90 20.71
C PRO A 59 2.00 13.24 21.45
N PHE A 60 3.11 13.96 21.35
CA PHE A 60 3.23 15.30 21.95
C PHE A 60 2.49 16.35 21.13
N ARG A 61 2.37 16.14 19.81
CA ARG A 61 1.64 17.02 18.91
C ARG A 61 0.12 16.89 19.07
N GLU A 62 -0.40 15.70 19.27
CA GLU A 62 -1.84 15.50 19.55
C GLU A 62 -2.29 16.32 20.76
N ALA A 63 -1.44 16.37 21.80
CA ALA A 63 -1.70 17.20 22.96
C ALA A 63 -1.61 18.71 22.65
N ALA A 64 -0.74 19.12 21.74
CA ALA A 64 -0.65 20.52 21.27
C ALA A 64 -1.80 20.89 20.34
N ALA A 65 -2.21 20.00 19.45
CA ALA A 65 -3.33 20.20 18.52
C ALA A 65 -4.67 20.41 19.24
N GLU A 66 -4.90 19.76 20.39
CA GLU A 66 -6.09 20.03 21.22
C GLU A 66 -6.15 21.49 21.71
N VAL A 67 -5.00 22.16 21.84
CA VAL A 67 -4.88 23.56 22.27
C VAL A 67 -4.89 24.54 21.08
N ARG A 68 -4.50 24.06 19.89
CA ARG A 68 -4.27 24.82 18.67
C ARG A 68 -5.41 25.75 18.24
N GLY A 69 -6.63 25.37 18.31
CA GLY A 69 -7.77 26.20 17.91
C GLY A 69 -8.22 27.22 18.98
N LEU A 70 -7.55 27.28 20.15
CA LEU A 70 -8.08 27.97 21.31
C LEU A 70 -7.33 29.28 21.67
N LEU A 71 -6.09 29.47 21.21
CA LEU A 71 -5.31 30.65 21.56
C LEU A 71 -4.50 31.17 20.37
N PRO A 72 -4.55 32.48 20.04
CA PRO A 72 -3.59 33.10 19.14
C PRO A 72 -2.20 33.04 19.78
N CYS A 73 -1.14 33.01 18.97
CA CYS A 73 0.24 33.12 19.45
C CYS A 73 0.38 34.32 20.40
N ALA A 74 0.88 34.08 21.60
CA ALA A 74 0.94 35.10 22.64
C ALA A 74 2.12 36.09 22.47
N HIS A 75 3.05 35.76 21.58
CA HIS A 75 4.25 36.55 21.27
C HIS A 75 4.24 37.09 19.83
N THR A 76 5.22 37.92 19.50
CA THR A 76 5.49 38.25 18.11
C THR A 76 6.07 37.01 17.44
N PRO A 77 5.52 36.53 16.30
CA PRO A 77 6.02 35.33 15.62
C PRO A 77 7.55 35.36 15.47
N VAL A 78 8.20 34.24 15.74
CA VAL A 78 9.64 34.05 15.54
C VAL A 78 9.93 33.74 14.07
N GLY A 79 8.88 33.39 13.30
CA GLY A 79 8.91 33.01 11.92
C GLY A 79 9.44 34.07 10.95
N PRO A 80 9.26 33.83 9.65
CA PRO A 80 9.76 34.73 8.60
C PRO A 80 9.28 36.18 8.78
N PRO A 81 10.12 37.18 8.40
CA PRO A 81 9.66 38.56 8.38
C PRO A 81 8.53 38.74 7.35
N ALA A 82 7.57 39.59 7.63
CA ALA A 82 6.44 39.83 6.74
C ALA A 82 6.90 40.28 5.35
N ASN A 83 6.38 39.64 4.30
CA ASN A 83 6.70 39.87 2.88
C ASN A 83 8.22 39.88 2.61
N PRO A 84 8.90 38.77 2.82
CA PRO A 84 10.33 38.68 2.59
C PRO A 84 10.66 38.73 1.09
N GLU A 85 11.83 39.27 0.74
CA GLU A 85 12.34 39.38 -0.63
C GLU A 85 13.60 38.53 -0.80
N ILE A 86 14.01 38.27 -2.04
CA ILE A 86 15.30 37.61 -2.32
C ILE A 86 16.42 38.39 -1.63
N GLY A 87 17.25 37.69 -0.86
CA GLY A 87 18.34 38.25 -0.05
C GLY A 87 17.93 38.54 1.40
N THR A 88 16.66 38.41 1.76
CA THR A 88 16.26 38.48 3.17
C THR A 88 16.88 37.32 3.93
N SER A 89 17.50 37.60 5.07
CA SER A 89 18.15 36.59 5.93
C SER A 89 17.68 36.74 7.37
N TRP A 90 17.44 35.60 8.01
CA TRP A 90 17.15 35.52 9.45
C TRP A 90 17.61 34.17 10.00
N ASP A 91 17.57 34.00 11.32
CA ASP A 91 17.95 32.75 11.99
C ASP A 91 16.79 31.78 12.02
N TRP A 92 17.03 30.57 11.52
CA TRP A 92 16.11 29.44 11.52
C TRP A 92 16.49 28.41 12.57
N TYR A 93 15.54 27.76 13.17
CA TYR A 93 15.75 26.53 13.90
C TYR A 93 16.04 25.40 12.90
N ILE A 94 17.26 24.90 12.91
CA ILE A 94 17.72 23.75 12.10
C ILE A 94 17.89 22.55 13.02
N TRP A 95 17.19 21.50 12.72
CA TRP A 95 17.16 20.32 13.56
C TRP A 95 18.40 19.47 13.39
N ARG A 96 18.91 18.94 14.53
CA ARG A 96 19.91 17.88 14.55
C ARG A 96 19.21 16.54 14.52
N LEU A 97 19.02 15.98 13.34
CA LEU A 97 18.29 14.72 13.17
C LEU A 97 18.94 13.56 13.92
N ASN A 98 20.28 13.54 14.06
CA ASN A 98 21.00 12.55 14.89
C ASN A 98 20.92 12.84 16.41
N GLY A 99 20.45 13.98 16.81
CA GLY A 99 20.35 14.41 18.23
C GLY A 99 19.00 14.99 18.59
N PHE A 100 17.98 14.69 17.79
CA PHE A 100 16.64 15.23 17.95
C PHE A 100 16.13 15.06 19.40
N PRO A 101 15.48 16.03 20.07
CA PRO A 101 14.94 17.26 19.48
C PRO A 101 15.87 18.50 19.64
N GLU A 102 17.18 18.37 19.60
CA GLU A 102 18.07 19.52 19.64
C GLU A 102 18.06 20.28 18.32
N ALA A 103 17.95 21.60 18.38
CA ALA A 103 18.01 22.47 17.22
C ALA A 103 19.14 23.51 17.39
N ASP A 104 19.76 23.88 16.28
CA ASP A 104 20.68 25.00 16.21
C ASP A 104 20.00 26.19 15.50
N LEU A 105 20.28 27.41 15.97
CA LEU A 105 19.93 28.59 15.19
C LEU A 105 21.00 28.81 14.11
N LYS A 106 20.58 28.81 12.87
CA LYS A 106 21.40 28.99 11.68
C LYS A 106 20.87 30.12 10.84
N SER A 107 21.77 30.97 10.37
CA SER A 107 21.41 32.02 9.42
C SER A 107 21.15 31.43 8.05
N CYS A 108 19.95 31.66 7.53
CA CYS A 108 19.52 31.20 6.21
C CYS A 108 18.98 32.39 5.42
N THR A 109 19.22 32.38 4.13
CA THR A 109 18.86 33.48 3.23
C THR A 109 18.00 33.01 2.10
N ILE A 110 16.92 33.75 1.75
CA ILE A 110 16.14 33.51 0.54
C ILE A 110 17.04 33.75 -0.68
N ARG A 111 17.24 32.71 -1.49
CA ARG A 111 18.03 32.70 -2.72
C ARG A 111 17.18 32.66 -3.98
N GLY A 112 15.95 32.17 -3.87
CA GLY A 112 14.97 32.10 -4.96
C GLY A 112 13.56 32.40 -4.47
N MET A 113 12.70 32.87 -5.38
CA MET A 113 11.30 33.16 -5.09
C MET A 113 10.48 32.93 -6.35
N GLY A 114 9.43 32.12 -6.22
CA GLY A 114 8.39 31.90 -7.21
C GLY A 114 7.09 32.60 -6.83
N ASP A 115 6.03 32.27 -7.54
CA ASP A 115 4.70 32.71 -7.18
C ASP A 115 4.17 31.98 -5.93
N HIS A 116 4.63 30.70 -5.71
CA HIS A 116 4.15 29.82 -4.65
C HIS A 116 5.28 29.31 -3.72
N CYS A 117 6.54 29.68 -3.94
CA CYS A 117 7.62 29.19 -3.09
C CYS A 117 8.69 30.23 -2.80
N TYR A 118 9.37 30.04 -1.67
CA TYR A 118 10.66 30.60 -1.35
C TYR A 118 11.71 29.48 -1.28
N VAL A 119 12.81 29.61 -1.99
CA VAL A 119 13.97 28.74 -1.82
C VAL A 119 14.94 29.40 -0.86
N VAL A 120 15.06 28.81 0.34
CA VAL A 120 15.89 29.28 1.44
C VAL A 120 17.12 28.39 1.56
N VAL A 121 18.29 28.97 1.76
CA VAL A 121 19.54 28.21 1.87
C VAL A 121 20.28 28.62 3.12
N GLU A 122 20.75 27.66 3.92
CA GLU A 122 21.69 27.90 5.02
C GLU A 122 22.95 28.60 4.46
N ASP A 123 23.34 29.72 5.05
CA ASP A 123 24.41 30.57 4.49
C ASP A 123 25.76 29.86 4.35
N SER A 124 26.03 28.84 5.17
CA SER A 124 27.24 28.02 5.07
C SER A 124 27.27 27.11 3.85
N GLN A 125 26.09 26.77 3.29
CA GLN A 125 25.94 25.89 2.14
C GLN A 125 25.94 26.63 0.80
N TRP A 126 25.77 27.98 0.85
CA TRP A 126 25.67 28.80 -0.35
C TRP A 126 26.97 28.83 -1.15
N ASN A 127 26.94 28.48 -2.43
CA ASN A 127 28.08 28.27 -3.33
C ASN A 127 29.07 27.17 -2.84
N VAL A 128 28.60 26.28 -1.95
CA VAL A 128 29.34 25.09 -1.53
C VAL A 128 28.62 23.85 -2.04
N ASN A 129 27.39 23.64 -1.61
CA ASN A 129 26.55 22.50 -2.00
C ASN A 129 25.36 22.91 -2.89
N ILE A 130 24.98 24.19 -2.88
CA ILE A 130 23.90 24.73 -3.71
C ILE A 130 24.27 26.13 -4.22
N ASP A 131 24.01 26.40 -5.49
CA ASP A 131 24.29 27.66 -6.17
C ASP A 131 23.05 28.30 -6.81
N GLN A 132 23.19 29.47 -7.43
CA GLN A 132 22.06 30.19 -8.03
C GLN A 132 21.42 29.43 -9.20
N ALA A 133 22.19 28.71 -10.00
CA ALA A 133 21.64 27.96 -11.14
C ALA A 133 20.74 26.80 -10.67
N GLN A 134 21.13 26.14 -9.57
CA GLN A 134 20.30 25.10 -8.94
C GLN A 134 19.04 25.70 -8.32
N VAL A 135 19.15 26.82 -7.61
CA VAL A 135 18.00 27.54 -7.05
C VAL A 135 17.01 27.95 -8.14
N ASP A 136 17.50 28.50 -9.24
CA ASP A 136 16.65 28.91 -10.37
C ASP A 136 15.91 27.69 -10.97
N THR A 137 16.58 26.53 -11.04
CA THR A 137 15.97 25.27 -11.49
C THR A 137 14.92 24.76 -10.51
N ILE A 138 15.19 24.81 -9.21
CA ILE A 138 14.23 24.42 -8.18
C ILE A 138 12.95 25.25 -8.25
N VAL A 139 13.10 26.59 -8.35
CA VAL A 139 11.94 27.48 -8.53
C VAL A 139 11.17 27.13 -9.80
N ASP A 140 11.84 26.90 -10.92
CA ASP A 140 11.18 26.59 -12.19
C ASP A 140 10.41 25.24 -12.13
N HIS A 141 10.98 24.22 -11.49
CA HIS A 141 10.28 22.94 -11.29
C HIS A 141 9.15 23.02 -10.26
N MET A 142 9.31 23.86 -9.24
CA MET A 142 8.20 24.09 -8.30
C MET A 142 7.00 24.73 -9.00
N GLU A 143 7.24 25.70 -9.90
CA GLU A 143 6.21 26.54 -10.49
C GLU A 143 5.68 26.05 -11.85
N ASN A 144 6.55 25.52 -12.74
CA ASN A 144 6.24 25.51 -14.16
C ASN A 144 6.40 24.16 -14.84
N GLN A 145 7.17 23.23 -14.29
CA GLN A 145 7.50 22.01 -15.03
C GLN A 145 7.73 20.79 -14.14
N SER A 146 7.41 19.63 -14.70
CA SER A 146 7.75 18.31 -14.19
C SER A 146 8.41 17.50 -15.30
N ILE A 147 8.82 16.27 -15.02
CA ILE A 147 9.44 15.38 -16.00
C ILE A 147 8.59 14.15 -16.33
N GLY A 148 7.43 14.01 -15.69
CA GLY A 148 6.47 12.93 -15.93
C GLY A 148 5.48 13.23 -17.06
N ASP A 149 4.27 12.73 -16.91
CA ASP A 149 3.20 12.84 -17.91
C ASP A 149 2.63 14.27 -18.04
N PHE A 150 2.93 15.16 -17.11
CA PHE A 150 2.41 16.53 -17.05
C PHE A 150 3.53 17.59 -17.16
N PRO A 151 4.37 17.60 -18.23
CA PRO A 151 5.61 18.37 -18.25
C PRO A 151 5.44 19.90 -18.26
N ALA A 152 4.21 20.39 -18.35
CA ALA A 152 3.88 21.83 -18.29
C ALA A 152 3.23 22.23 -16.96
N GLN A 153 3.29 21.38 -15.96
CA GLN A 153 2.80 21.62 -14.60
C GLN A 153 3.98 21.48 -13.62
N GLY A 154 4.11 22.42 -12.70
CA GLY A 154 5.08 22.36 -11.62
C GLY A 154 4.65 21.43 -10.48
N ILE A 155 5.55 21.22 -9.53
CA ILE A 155 5.26 20.47 -8.30
C ILE A 155 4.05 21.06 -7.58
N TRP A 156 3.96 22.39 -7.50
CA TRP A 156 2.81 23.08 -6.90
C TRP A 156 1.50 22.68 -7.57
N ASP A 157 1.43 22.80 -8.90
CA ASP A 157 0.20 22.49 -9.64
C ASP A 157 -0.22 21.04 -9.46
N LEU A 158 0.73 20.10 -9.51
CA LEU A 158 0.46 18.68 -9.36
C LEU A 158 -0.01 18.36 -7.93
N ASN A 159 0.75 18.76 -6.91
CA ASN A 159 0.42 18.42 -5.54
C ASN A 159 -0.89 19.06 -5.10
N THR A 160 -1.12 20.34 -5.41
CA THR A 160 -2.37 21.01 -5.03
C THR A 160 -3.58 20.45 -5.77
N ALA A 161 -3.43 20.02 -7.02
CA ALA A 161 -4.51 19.40 -7.77
C ALA A 161 -4.90 18.01 -7.22
N TYR A 162 -3.92 17.20 -6.82
CA TYR A 162 -4.13 15.81 -6.46
C TYR A 162 -4.37 15.60 -4.95
N PHE A 163 -3.70 16.38 -4.09
CA PHE A 163 -3.75 16.14 -2.64
C PHE A 163 -4.51 17.24 -1.88
N GLY A 164 -4.47 18.48 -2.32
CA GLY A 164 -5.18 19.58 -1.66
C GLY A 164 -4.32 20.82 -1.51
N ASP A 165 -4.81 21.79 -0.76
CA ASP A 165 -4.11 23.04 -0.55
C ASP A 165 -3.18 22.94 0.67
N PRO A 166 -1.97 23.52 0.66
CA PRO A 166 -1.12 23.59 1.84
C PRO A 166 -1.79 24.41 2.95
N PRO A 167 -1.36 24.26 4.21
CA PRO A 167 -1.81 25.14 5.27
C PRO A 167 -1.37 26.59 5.00
N ASN A 168 -2.00 27.54 5.64
CA ASN A 168 -1.57 28.95 5.73
C ASN A 168 -2.07 29.46 7.10
N LEU A 169 -1.40 29.00 8.17
CA LEU A 169 -1.95 29.11 9.51
C LEU A 169 -1.30 30.22 10.36
N LEU A 170 -0.02 30.51 10.14
CA LEU A 170 0.77 31.32 11.06
C LEU A 170 1.36 32.59 10.46
N ASP A 171 1.87 32.56 9.24
CA ASP A 171 2.60 33.66 8.64
C ASP A 171 1.78 34.50 7.63
N ASP A 172 0.56 34.05 7.27
CA ASP A 172 -0.35 34.71 6.32
C ASP A 172 0.29 34.92 4.94
N ASP A 173 1.28 34.06 4.55
CA ASP A 173 1.90 34.00 3.23
C ASP A 173 1.48 32.69 2.54
N GLU A 174 0.99 32.77 1.30
CA GLU A 174 0.55 31.59 0.53
C GLU A 174 1.71 30.76 -0.04
N ARG A 175 2.97 31.21 0.14
CA ARG A 175 4.18 30.54 -0.35
C ARG A 175 4.73 29.58 0.68
N VAL A 176 5.16 28.43 0.19
CA VAL A 176 5.86 27.43 0.98
C VAL A 176 7.36 27.71 0.98
N TYR A 177 7.99 27.60 2.12
CA TYR A 177 9.44 27.67 2.26
C TYR A 177 10.08 26.31 1.98
N VAL A 178 11.01 26.26 1.05
CA VAL A 178 11.85 25.09 0.77
C VAL A 178 13.25 25.40 1.29
N LEU A 179 13.59 24.83 2.46
CA LEU A 179 14.82 25.15 3.18
C LEU A 179 15.88 24.08 2.95
N TYR A 180 16.99 24.47 2.32
CA TYR A 180 18.13 23.62 2.02
C TYR A 180 19.25 23.78 3.05
N TYR A 181 19.68 22.68 3.67
CA TYR A 181 20.85 22.61 4.53
C TYR A 181 21.53 21.24 4.47
N ASP A 182 22.71 21.11 5.08
CA ASP A 182 23.47 19.86 5.15
C ASP A 182 22.98 19.04 6.36
N PHE A 183 22.30 17.91 6.08
CA PHE A 183 21.76 17.03 7.12
C PHE A 183 22.89 16.26 7.82
N ASP A 184 22.75 16.04 9.14
CA ASP A 184 23.69 15.27 9.96
C ASP A 184 23.38 13.76 9.96
N VAL A 185 22.37 13.35 9.20
CA VAL A 185 21.96 11.97 8.95
C VAL A 185 21.75 11.77 7.46
N ASN A 186 21.67 10.51 7.06
CA ASN A 186 21.46 10.14 5.68
C ASN A 186 19.93 10.09 5.38
N ALA A 187 19.30 11.26 5.30
CA ALA A 187 17.94 11.48 4.85
C ALA A 187 17.95 12.53 3.73
N ASP A 188 16.96 12.47 2.85
CA ASP A 188 16.90 13.30 1.65
C ASP A 188 16.05 14.55 1.87
N GLY A 189 14.96 14.42 2.65
CA GLY A 189 14.07 15.49 3.05
C GLY A 189 13.30 15.15 4.32
N TYR A 190 12.56 16.11 4.83
CA TYR A 190 11.51 15.90 5.83
C TYR A 190 10.56 17.10 5.92
N PHE A 191 9.36 16.83 6.40
CA PHE A 191 8.40 17.80 6.89
C PHE A 191 8.30 17.70 8.43
N TRP A 192 8.18 18.86 9.11
CA TRP A 192 8.08 18.92 10.56
C TRP A 192 6.80 19.63 11.02
N GLY A 193 5.78 18.86 11.39
CA GLY A 193 4.46 19.39 11.72
C GLY A 193 4.40 20.37 12.88
N PHE A 194 5.43 20.47 13.75
CA PHE A 194 5.48 21.49 14.80
C PHE A 194 5.75 22.90 14.28
N ASP A 195 6.28 23.05 13.05
CA ASP A 195 6.39 24.36 12.43
C ASP A 195 5.01 25.00 12.12
N GLN A 196 3.96 24.20 12.16
CA GLN A 196 2.56 24.64 12.08
C GLN A 196 1.96 25.06 13.42
N GLU A 197 2.73 25.10 14.49
CA GLU A 197 2.33 25.50 15.83
C GLU A 197 3.11 26.75 16.27
N CYS A 198 2.53 27.56 17.17
CA CYS A 198 3.26 28.69 17.75
C CYS A 198 4.43 28.18 18.59
N ASP A 199 5.60 28.80 18.54
CA ASP A 199 6.79 28.43 19.31
C ASP A 199 6.56 28.43 20.83
N ASP A 200 5.64 29.25 21.35
CA ASP A 200 5.26 29.30 22.76
C ASP A 200 4.26 28.18 23.18
N VAL A 201 3.64 27.51 22.22
CA VAL A 201 2.72 26.37 22.44
C VAL A 201 3.41 25.06 22.09
N ALA A 202 4.32 25.07 21.11
CA ALA A 202 5.07 23.91 20.73
C ALA A 202 5.94 23.40 21.89
N GLN A 203 5.94 22.10 22.10
CA GLN A 203 6.84 21.48 23.08
C GLN A 203 8.30 21.55 22.62
N PHE A 204 8.51 21.72 21.33
CA PHE A 204 9.79 21.89 20.66
C PHE A 204 9.77 23.23 19.92
N HIS A 205 10.92 23.66 19.43
CA HIS A 205 10.99 24.89 18.62
C HIS A 205 10.15 24.78 17.34
N SER A 206 9.69 25.92 16.87
CA SER A 206 8.92 26.08 15.64
C SER A 206 9.47 27.23 14.83
N ASN A 207 9.51 27.08 13.50
CA ASN A 207 9.80 28.20 12.61
C ASN A 207 8.54 28.98 12.21
N GLU A 208 7.38 28.58 12.70
CA GLU A 208 6.06 29.25 12.55
C GLU A 208 5.70 29.59 11.11
N CYS A 209 5.96 28.69 10.17
CA CYS A 209 5.63 28.84 8.76
C CYS A 209 5.48 27.49 8.04
N ASP A 210 5.00 27.56 6.82
CA ASP A 210 4.84 26.40 5.93
C ASP A 210 6.19 26.06 5.30
N VAL A 211 6.92 25.10 5.90
CA VAL A 211 8.29 24.77 5.48
C VAL A 211 8.48 23.27 5.28
N VAL A 212 9.20 22.93 4.22
CA VAL A 212 9.78 21.62 3.96
C VAL A 212 11.30 21.72 3.93
N TYR A 213 11.97 20.69 4.41
CA TYR A 213 13.42 20.66 4.58
C TYR A 213 14.07 19.70 3.60
N MET A 214 15.12 20.14 2.92
CA MET A 214 15.79 19.38 1.87
C MET A 214 17.29 19.27 2.15
N ASN A 215 17.83 18.07 1.99
CA ASN A 215 19.27 17.85 2.10
C ASN A 215 19.99 18.36 0.84
N CYS A 216 21.03 19.19 1.03
CA CYS A 216 21.79 19.72 -0.09
C CYS A 216 23.19 19.10 -0.25
N SER A 217 23.57 18.10 0.57
CA SER A 217 24.95 17.59 0.57
C SER A 217 25.14 16.27 -0.17
N ASP A 218 24.15 15.38 -0.15
CA ASP A 218 24.31 14.01 -0.63
C ASP A 218 23.99 13.82 -2.11
N PHE A 219 23.11 14.66 -2.66
CA PHE A 219 22.68 14.64 -4.05
C PHE A 219 22.68 16.04 -4.66
N ASP A 220 22.54 16.12 -5.98
CA ASP A 220 22.34 17.41 -6.66
C ASP A 220 20.98 18.01 -6.26
N PRO A 221 20.94 19.17 -5.57
CA PRO A 221 19.69 19.81 -5.14
C PRO A 221 18.69 20.10 -6.26
N ALA A 222 19.16 20.27 -7.49
CA ALA A 222 18.35 20.47 -8.69
C ALA A 222 18.23 19.22 -9.57
N GLY A 223 18.72 18.07 -9.09
CA GLY A 223 18.58 16.79 -9.77
C GLY A 223 17.15 16.28 -9.71
N SER A 224 16.72 15.53 -10.73
CA SER A 224 15.34 15.02 -10.83
C SER A 224 14.89 14.29 -9.58
N TYR A 225 15.78 13.51 -8.98
CA TYR A 225 15.49 12.77 -7.76
C TYR A 225 15.15 13.68 -6.57
N LEU A 226 15.99 14.70 -6.25
CA LEU A 226 15.68 15.60 -5.13
C LEU A 226 14.50 16.53 -5.43
N LEU A 227 14.22 16.82 -6.68
CA LEU A 227 12.99 17.52 -7.07
C LEU A 227 11.74 16.63 -6.88
N ALA A 228 11.86 15.32 -7.11
CA ALA A 228 10.81 14.38 -6.76
C ALA A 228 10.64 14.24 -5.24
N VAL A 229 11.74 14.22 -4.47
CA VAL A 229 11.69 14.27 -3.00
C VAL A 229 11.04 15.57 -2.52
N LEU A 230 11.26 16.70 -3.19
CA LEU A 230 10.56 17.95 -2.87
C LEU A 230 9.04 17.81 -3.06
N ALA A 231 8.59 17.12 -4.12
CA ALA A 231 7.16 16.83 -4.29
C ALA A 231 6.63 15.92 -3.17
N HIS A 232 7.41 14.94 -2.74
CA HIS A 232 7.11 14.06 -1.62
C HIS A 232 6.95 14.83 -0.30
N GLU A 233 7.92 15.66 0.09
CA GLU A 233 7.86 16.42 1.34
C GLU A 233 6.74 17.49 1.31
N PHE A 234 6.47 18.04 0.13
CA PHE A 234 5.36 18.98 -0.05
C PHE A 234 4.00 18.28 0.07
N GLU A 235 3.89 17.00 -0.31
CA GLU A 235 2.68 16.22 -0.06
C GLU A 235 2.45 16.03 1.43
N HIS A 236 3.45 15.69 2.22
CA HIS A 236 3.33 15.59 3.67
C HIS A 236 2.82 16.89 4.33
N LEU A 237 3.29 18.05 3.87
CA LEU A 237 2.79 19.35 4.33
C LEU A 237 1.31 19.52 4.02
N ILE A 238 0.88 19.15 2.82
CA ILE A 238 -0.53 19.21 2.40
C ILE A 238 -1.36 18.21 3.21
N HIS A 239 -0.94 16.94 3.29
CA HIS A 239 -1.65 15.89 4.01
C HIS A 239 -1.88 16.26 5.48
N PHE A 240 -0.83 16.79 6.11
CA PHE A 240 -0.90 17.30 7.46
C PHE A 240 -1.99 18.36 7.67
N ASN A 241 -2.27 19.20 6.68
CA ASN A 241 -3.32 20.21 6.77
C ASN A 241 -4.71 19.60 6.91
N TYR A 242 -4.94 18.41 6.33
CA TYR A 242 -6.25 17.75 6.30
C TYR A 242 -6.36 16.65 7.34
N ASP A 243 -5.41 15.73 7.39
CA ASP A 243 -5.37 14.62 8.34
C ASP A 243 -3.99 14.46 8.99
N PRO A 244 -3.70 15.24 10.03
CA PRO A 244 -2.39 15.25 10.67
C PRO A 244 -2.01 13.95 11.40
N ASN A 245 -2.90 12.99 11.54
CA ASN A 245 -2.68 11.74 12.26
C ASN A 245 -2.90 10.48 11.41
N GLU A 246 -2.93 10.61 10.09
CA GLU A 246 -3.06 9.47 9.19
C GLU A 246 -1.98 8.39 9.45
N ALA A 247 -2.27 7.13 9.15
CA ALA A 247 -1.33 6.01 9.30
C ALA A 247 -0.13 6.17 8.35
N ALA A 248 1.08 5.91 8.84
CA ALA A 248 2.32 6.15 8.09
C ALA A 248 2.34 5.50 6.70
N TRP A 249 1.76 4.32 6.52
CA TRP A 249 1.74 3.65 5.22
C TRP A 249 0.85 4.35 4.18
N VAL A 250 -0.17 5.10 4.61
CA VAL A 250 -1.03 5.90 3.72
C VAL A 250 -0.34 7.22 3.40
N ASP A 251 0.12 7.94 4.42
CA ASP A 251 0.83 9.20 4.32
C ASP A 251 2.06 9.09 3.38
N GLU A 252 2.94 8.12 3.63
CA GLU A 252 4.08 7.84 2.76
C GLU A 252 3.67 7.36 1.36
N GLY A 253 2.58 6.59 1.27
CA GLY A 253 2.08 6.14 -0.02
C GLY A 253 1.54 7.28 -0.90
N MET A 254 0.97 8.33 -0.32
CA MET A 254 0.54 9.53 -1.04
C MET A 254 1.75 10.40 -1.42
N ALA A 255 2.72 10.52 -0.54
CA ALA A 255 3.96 11.23 -0.81
C ALA A 255 4.79 10.57 -1.94
N GLU A 256 4.88 9.23 -1.97
CA GLU A 256 5.47 8.49 -3.08
C GLU A 256 4.68 8.66 -4.39
N LEU A 257 3.36 8.73 -4.33
CA LEU A 257 2.52 9.04 -5.49
C LEU A 257 2.83 10.45 -6.04
N ALA A 258 3.19 11.41 -5.20
CA ALA A 258 3.64 12.73 -5.64
C ALA A 258 4.97 12.66 -6.42
N MET A 259 5.91 11.80 -6.03
CA MET A 259 7.12 11.53 -6.80
C MET A 259 6.81 10.96 -8.19
N TRP A 260 5.85 10.03 -8.26
CA TRP A 260 5.40 9.47 -9.53
C TRP A 260 4.74 10.53 -10.43
N LEU A 261 3.89 11.38 -9.88
CA LEU A 261 3.26 12.49 -10.61
C LEU A 261 4.29 13.46 -11.17
N TYR A 262 5.34 13.78 -10.39
CA TYR A 262 6.46 14.60 -10.85
C TYR A 262 7.27 13.91 -11.96
N GLY A 263 7.44 12.58 -11.92
CA GLY A 263 8.04 11.75 -12.96
C GLY A 263 9.37 11.09 -12.63
N ASP A 264 9.81 11.08 -11.38
CA ASP A 264 10.99 10.32 -10.91
C ASP A 264 10.63 9.51 -9.65
N PRO A 265 9.73 8.49 -9.79
CA PRO A 265 9.32 7.65 -8.68
C PRO A 265 10.47 6.78 -8.19
N ASP A 266 10.28 6.18 -7.05
CA ASP A 266 11.22 5.26 -6.45
C ASP A 266 11.43 3.98 -7.26
N ASP A 267 12.64 3.42 -7.17
CA ASP A 267 13.01 2.18 -7.87
C ASP A 267 12.29 0.97 -7.28
N ILE A 268 11.37 0.39 -8.06
CA ILE A 268 10.57 -0.79 -7.71
C ILE A 268 11.25 -2.13 -8.03
N SER A 269 12.50 -2.13 -8.50
CA SER A 269 13.17 -3.33 -9.03
C SER A 269 13.29 -4.49 -8.03
N GLN A 270 13.17 -4.24 -6.74
CA GLN A 270 13.22 -5.25 -5.67
C GLN A 270 11.86 -5.53 -5.01
N PHE A 271 10.78 -4.96 -5.52
CA PHE A 271 9.44 -5.15 -4.96
C PHE A 271 9.04 -6.63 -4.83
N ASN A 272 9.41 -7.44 -5.81
CA ASN A 272 9.09 -8.87 -5.89
C ASN A 272 9.81 -9.76 -4.86
N THR A 273 10.79 -9.23 -4.12
CA THR A 273 11.62 -10.03 -3.19
C THR A 273 10.99 -10.24 -1.82
N ALA A 274 9.96 -9.46 -1.47
CA ALA A 274 9.30 -9.52 -0.17
C ALA A 274 7.77 -9.41 -0.26
N PRO A 275 7.08 -10.31 -0.98
CA PRO A 275 5.62 -10.25 -1.15
C PRO A 275 4.87 -10.42 0.17
N ASP A 276 5.43 -11.17 1.12
CA ASP A 276 4.88 -11.40 2.46
C ASP A 276 5.16 -10.23 3.44
N ARG A 277 5.52 -9.04 2.95
CA ARG A 277 5.62 -7.86 3.81
C ARG A 277 4.27 -7.18 3.97
N SER A 278 3.87 -6.88 5.20
CA SER A 278 2.59 -6.22 5.49
C SER A 278 2.47 -4.85 4.82
N LEU A 279 1.35 -4.58 4.15
CA LEU A 279 1.05 -3.25 3.60
C LEU A 279 0.85 -2.21 4.69
N THR A 280 0.14 -2.57 5.75
CA THR A 280 -0.30 -1.63 6.79
C THR A 280 0.70 -1.46 7.94
N THR A 281 1.84 -2.16 7.90
CA THR A 281 2.93 -2.00 8.87
C THR A 281 4.08 -1.27 8.21
N PHE A 282 4.26 -0.02 8.58
CA PHE A 282 5.36 0.81 8.10
C PHE A 282 6.47 0.88 9.16
N GLN A 283 7.70 0.57 8.80
CA GLN A 283 8.89 0.55 9.67
C GLN A 283 10.06 1.32 9.08
N GLY A 284 9.82 2.13 8.05
CA GLY A 284 10.83 2.93 7.37
C GLY A 284 11.82 2.13 6.51
N ALA A 285 11.55 0.84 6.26
CA ALA A 285 12.37 0.10 5.31
C ALA A 285 11.96 0.42 3.87
N TRP A 286 12.94 0.40 2.95
CA TRP A 286 12.71 0.62 1.53
C TRP A 286 11.48 -0.10 0.96
N SER A 287 11.30 -1.35 1.33
CA SER A 287 10.15 -2.16 0.90
C SER A 287 8.81 -1.67 1.43
N ASP A 288 8.79 -0.85 2.49
CA ASP A 288 7.55 -0.25 3.00
C ASP A 288 7.12 0.90 2.11
N TYR A 289 8.06 1.78 1.72
CA TYR A 289 7.82 2.86 0.76
C TYR A 289 7.29 2.31 -0.57
N ILE A 290 8.01 1.36 -1.17
CA ILE A 290 7.61 0.78 -2.46
C ILE A 290 6.24 0.10 -2.41
N LYS A 291 5.93 -0.59 -1.31
CA LYS A 291 4.63 -1.25 -1.17
C LYS A 291 3.50 -0.23 -1.02
N SER A 292 3.70 0.81 -0.20
CA SER A 292 2.76 1.91 -0.02
C SER A 292 2.56 2.68 -1.33
N TYR A 293 3.63 2.99 -2.05
CA TYR A 293 3.60 3.61 -3.37
C TYR A 293 2.73 2.82 -4.35
N LEU A 294 3.05 1.55 -4.56
CA LEU A 294 2.36 0.72 -5.54
C LEU A 294 0.88 0.49 -5.19
N PHE A 295 0.55 0.43 -3.90
CA PHE A 295 -0.85 0.37 -3.50
C PHE A 295 -1.58 1.70 -3.78
N SER A 296 -0.96 2.84 -3.49
CA SER A 296 -1.51 4.16 -3.76
C SER A 296 -1.67 4.42 -5.27
N LEU A 297 -0.69 4.03 -6.08
CA LEU A 297 -0.79 4.08 -7.54
C LEU A 297 -1.92 3.19 -8.05
N TYR A 298 -2.03 1.95 -7.55
CA TYR A 298 -3.11 1.05 -7.90
C TYR A 298 -4.48 1.63 -7.55
N PHE A 299 -4.62 2.21 -6.36
CA PHE A 299 -5.85 2.89 -5.93
C PHE A 299 -6.16 4.08 -6.84
N PHE A 300 -5.18 4.93 -7.12
CA PHE A 300 -5.31 6.06 -8.05
C PHE A 300 -5.81 5.60 -9.43
N GLU A 301 -5.22 4.57 -10.00
CA GLU A 301 -5.56 4.11 -11.35
C GLU A 301 -6.92 3.44 -11.45
N ARG A 302 -7.42 2.84 -10.36
CA ARG A 302 -8.63 1.99 -10.37
C ARG A 302 -9.84 2.59 -9.69
N TYR A 303 -9.65 3.46 -8.70
CA TYR A 303 -10.71 3.92 -7.81
C TYR A 303 -10.86 5.44 -7.78
N GLY A 304 -11.25 6.04 -8.90
CA GLY A 304 -11.67 7.43 -8.98
C GLY A 304 -10.56 8.45 -9.28
N GLY A 305 -9.32 8.01 -9.46
CA GLY A 305 -8.21 8.86 -9.91
C GLY A 305 -7.94 10.04 -8.97
N GLN A 306 -7.57 11.17 -9.55
CA GLN A 306 -7.28 12.41 -8.81
C GLN A 306 -8.33 12.78 -7.77
N ALA A 307 -9.63 12.67 -8.10
CA ALA A 307 -10.70 13.06 -7.20
C ALA A 307 -10.78 12.17 -5.96
N ALA A 308 -10.55 10.86 -6.11
CA ALA A 308 -10.56 9.92 -4.99
C ALA A 308 -9.31 10.06 -4.11
N VAL A 309 -8.13 10.29 -4.70
CA VAL A 309 -6.90 10.59 -3.95
C VAL A 309 -7.07 11.84 -3.11
N ARG A 310 -7.56 12.94 -3.71
CA ARG A 310 -7.84 14.18 -2.96
C ARG A 310 -8.87 13.98 -1.83
N ALA A 311 -9.87 13.13 -2.06
CA ALA A 311 -10.87 12.83 -1.03
C ALA A 311 -10.30 11.98 0.09
N LEU A 312 -9.40 11.04 -0.22
CA LEU A 312 -8.72 10.20 0.77
C LEU A 312 -7.81 11.02 1.68
N VAL A 313 -7.01 11.94 1.11
CA VAL A 313 -6.17 12.87 1.90
C VAL A 313 -7.01 13.75 2.84
N ALA A 314 -8.23 14.08 2.44
CA ALA A 314 -9.14 14.90 3.26
C ALA A 314 -10.05 14.07 4.20
N GLU A 315 -9.96 12.73 4.18
CA GLU A 315 -10.80 11.83 5.01
C GLU A 315 -10.16 11.67 6.39
N PRO A 316 -10.83 12.07 7.49
CA PRO A 316 -10.22 12.07 8.82
C PRO A 316 -10.13 10.69 9.47
N ALA A 317 -10.58 9.62 8.81
CA ALA A 317 -10.50 8.26 9.32
C ALA A 317 -9.24 7.57 8.78
N ASN A 318 -8.35 7.19 9.65
CA ASN A 318 -7.03 6.69 9.30
C ASN A 318 -7.04 5.28 8.68
N SER A 319 -6.04 4.99 7.84
CA SER A 319 -5.70 3.67 7.35
C SER A 319 -6.86 3.03 6.54
N ILE A 320 -7.16 1.76 6.77
CA ILE A 320 -8.19 0.99 6.06
C ILE A 320 -9.56 1.68 6.07
N LEU A 321 -9.93 2.30 7.18
CA LEU A 321 -11.23 2.95 7.32
C LEU A 321 -11.34 4.19 6.41
N GLY A 322 -10.24 4.93 6.21
CA GLY A 322 -10.18 6.04 5.26
C GLY A 322 -10.44 5.58 3.83
N PHE A 323 -9.83 4.47 3.43
CA PHE A 323 -10.11 3.86 2.12
C PHE A 323 -11.56 3.40 1.98
N ASP A 324 -12.12 2.70 2.99
CA ASP A 324 -13.51 2.24 2.96
C ASP A 324 -14.49 3.43 2.84
N ASN A 325 -14.29 4.50 3.63
CA ASN A 325 -15.11 5.70 3.57
C ASN A 325 -15.01 6.39 2.19
N THR A 326 -13.82 6.44 1.62
CA THR A 326 -13.60 7.03 0.28
C THR A 326 -14.26 6.18 -0.80
N LEU A 327 -14.11 4.86 -0.76
CA LEU A 327 -14.79 3.95 -1.70
C LEU A 327 -16.32 4.12 -1.63
N ASP A 328 -16.88 4.18 -0.43
CA ASP A 328 -18.31 4.42 -0.20
C ASP A 328 -18.75 5.78 -0.74
N ALA A 329 -17.97 6.82 -0.52
CA ALA A 329 -18.27 8.19 -1.02
C ALA A 329 -18.28 8.25 -2.55
N PHE A 330 -17.45 7.46 -3.22
CA PHE A 330 -17.41 7.33 -4.69
C PHE A 330 -18.34 6.25 -5.23
N LEU A 331 -19.16 5.63 -4.38
CA LEU A 331 -20.16 4.59 -4.71
C LEU A 331 -19.58 3.33 -5.32
N TYR A 332 -18.36 2.96 -4.96
CA TYR A 332 -17.81 1.65 -5.26
C TYR A 332 -18.52 0.56 -4.44
N ALA A 333 -18.63 -0.62 -5.01
CA ALA A 333 -19.21 -1.78 -4.32
C ALA A 333 -18.15 -2.57 -3.53
N GLU A 334 -16.92 -2.35 -3.85
CA GLU A 334 -15.73 -2.93 -3.23
C GLU A 334 -15.41 -2.21 -1.91
N ASN A 335 -14.95 -2.97 -0.94
CA ASN A 335 -14.32 -2.47 0.28
C ASN A 335 -12.80 -2.70 0.21
N PHE A 336 -12.07 -2.26 1.23
CA PHE A 336 -10.61 -2.40 1.27
C PHE A 336 -10.13 -3.85 1.12
N VAL A 337 -10.86 -4.84 1.67
CA VAL A 337 -10.52 -6.26 1.52
C VAL A 337 -10.60 -6.69 0.05
N ASP A 338 -11.62 -6.23 -0.67
CA ASP A 338 -11.80 -6.54 -2.08
C ASP A 338 -10.68 -5.89 -2.91
N VAL A 339 -10.39 -4.60 -2.66
CA VAL A 339 -9.30 -3.85 -3.31
C VAL A 339 -7.95 -4.51 -3.06
N PHE A 340 -7.64 -4.83 -1.82
CA PHE A 340 -6.39 -5.51 -1.46
C PHE A 340 -6.27 -6.89 -2.11
N SER A 341 -7.36 -7.66 -2.14
CA SER A 341 -7.38 -8.99 -2.75
C SER A 341 -7.18 -8.93 -4.27
N ASP A 342 -7.69 -7.90 -4.94
CA ASP A 342 -7.42 -7.67 -6.36
C ASP A 342 -5.98 -7.17 -6.57
N TRP A 343 -5.48 -6.29 -5.70
CA TRP A 343 -4.13 -5.76 -5.77
C TRP A 343 -3.04 -6.84 -5.65
N VAL A 344 -3.19 -7.82 -4.74
CA VAL A 344 -2.20 -8.90 -4.65
C VAL A 344 -2.20 -9.81 -5.88
N VAL A 345 -3.34 -9.93 -6.60
CA VAL A 345 -3.38 -10.60 -7.91
C VAL A 345 -2.73 -9.74 -8.98
N ALA A 346 -2.98 -8.42 -8.98
CA ALA A 346 -2.33 -7.47 -9.88
C ALA A 346 -0.81 -7.52 -9.77
N ASN A 347 -0.28 -7.62 -8.56
CA ASN A 347 1.16 -7.74 -8.30
C ASN A 347 1.81 -8.99 -8.92
N TRP A 348 1.05 -10.06 -9.11
CA TRP A 348 1.53 -11.26 -9.79
C TRP A 348 1.40 -11.19 -11.30
N LEU A 349 0.30 -10.63 -11.79
CA LEU A 349 -0.03 -10.66 -13.21
C LEU A 349 0.56 -9.48 -13.97
N ASP A 350 0.46 -8.30 -13.40
CA ASP A 350 0.78 -7.02 -14.02
C ASP A 350 0.24 -6.93 -15.48
N ASP A 351 -1.05 -7.26 -15.62
CA ASP A 351 -1.72 -7.25 -16.92
C ASP A 351 -3.04 -6.46 -16.85
N PRO A 352 -3.03 -5.18 -17.24
CA PRO A 352 -4.22 -4.32 -17.21
C PRO A 352 -5.27 -4.70 -18.27
N THR A 353 -5.05 -5.72 -19.09
CA THR A 353 -6.06 -6.21 -20.05
C THR A 353 -7.00 -7.24 -19.45
N ILE A 354 -6.73 -7.70 -18.21
CA ILE A 354 -7.50 -8.73 -17.50
C ILE A 354 -8.40 -8.07 -16.44
N GLY A 355 -9.62 -8.58 -16.28
CA GLY A 355 -10.54 -8.20 -15.21
C GLY A 355 -10.96 -6.74 -15.21
N ASP A 356 -11.24 -6.17 -16.36
CA ASP A 356 -11.56 -4.74 -16.55
C ASP A 356 -10.41 -3.81 -16.14
N GLY A 357 -9.18 -4.33 -16.20
CA GLY A 357 -7.96 -3.63 -15.86
C GLY A 357 -7.48 -3.84 -14.42
N ARG A 358 -8.30 -4.46 -13.55
CA ARG A 358 -8.01 -4.59 -12.10
C ARG A 358 -6.81 -5.45 -11.74
N PHE A 359 -6.24 -6.21 -12.70
CA PHE A 359 -5.12 -7.11 -12.41
C PHE A 359 -3.79 -6.68 -13.02
N GLY A 360 -3.55 -5.39 -13.10
CA GLY A 360 -2.27 -4.82 -13.53
C GLY A 360 -2.22 -3.31 -13.33
N TYR A 361 -1.10 -2.74 -13.68
CA TYR A 361 -0.83 -1.31 -13.63
C TYR A 361 -0.78 -0.70 -15.04
N VAL A 362 -0.95 0.60 -15.11
CA VAL A 362 -0.77 1.39 -16.34
C VAL A 362 0.48 2.27 -16.21
N GLY A 363 0.71 2.84 -15.05
CA GLY A 363 1.82 3.77 -14.79
C GLY A 363 3.13 3.09 -14.43
N GLU A 364 3.11 1.79 -14.12
CA GLU A 364 4.30 1.02 -13.77
C GLU A 364 4.35 -0.32 -14.49
N THR A 365 5.55 -0.91 -14.54
CA THR A 365 5.75 -2.30 -14.97
C THR A 365 6.49 -3.04 -13.89
N LEU A 366 5.83 -4.03 -13.29
CA LEU A 366 6.36 -4.72 -12.12
C LEU A 366 7.43 -5.76 -12.48
N PRO A 367 8.48 -5.92 -11.66
CA PRO A 367 9.36 -7.06 -11.74
C PRO A 367 8.57 -8.34 -11.40
N PRO A 368 8.80 -9.47 -12.13
CA PRO A 368 8.02 -10.69 -11.92
C PRO A 368 8.20 -11.25 -10.51
N PHE A 369 7.09 -11.56 -9.85
CA PHE A 369 7.09 -12.17 -8.52
C PHE A 369 7.65 -13.58 -8.53
N GLN A 370 8.26 -13.99 -7.42
CA GLN A 370 8.72 -15.34 -7.20
C GLN A 370 7.78 -16.07 -6.24
N ALA A 371 7.30 -17.23 -6.64
CA ALA A 371 6.53 -18.07 -5.75
C ALA A 371 7.43 -18.62 -4.63
N PHE A 372 6.93 -18.63 -3.39
CA PHE A 372 7.65 -19.25 -2.27
C PHE A 372 7.69 -20.78 -2.41
N PHE A 373 6.76 -21.34 -3.17
CA PHE A 373 6.64 -22.77 -3.43
C PHE A 373 6.33 -23.05 -4.90
N ASN A 374 6.97 -24.09 -5.46
CA ASN A 374 6.68 -24.61 -6.79
C ASN A 374 6.47 -26.13 -6.70
N ALA A 375 5.29 -26.60 -7.03
CA ALA A 375 4.98 -28.02 -7.04
C ALA A 375 5.77 -28.73 -8.16
N VAL A 376 6.45 -29.80 -7.82
CA VAL A 376 7.20 -30.66 -8.76
C VAL A 376 6.64 -32.06 -8.85
N SER A 377 5.72 -32.42 -7.96
CA SER A 377 5.01 -33.71 -7.93
C SER A 377 3.76 -33.61 -7.04
N TYR A 378 2.80 -34.48 -7.27
CA TYR A 378 1.57 -34.59 -6.50
C TYR A 378 1.46 -35.97 -5.82
N PRO A 379 0.79 -36.08 -4.64
CA PRO A 379 0.14 -35.00 -3.90
C PRO A 379 1.15 -34.03 -3.26
N VAL A 380 0.72 -32.75 -3.07
CA VAL A 380 1.43 -31.76 -2.28
C VAL A 380 0.76 -31.66 -0.92
N GLY A 381 1.55 -31.60 0.12
CA GLY A 381 1.10 -31.28 1.47
C GLY A 381 0.28 -32.37 2.18
N PRO A 382 -0.42 -31.98 3.29
CA PRO A 382 -0.50 -30.61 3.81
C PRO A 382 0.85 -30.08 4.33
N SER A 383 1.15 -28.85 4.00
CA SER A 383 2.36 -28.13 4.42
C SER A 383 2.01 -26.88 5.19
N ASN A 384 2.71 -26.63 6.30
CA ASN A 384 2.47 -25.46 7.14
C ASN A 384 3.38 -24.31 6.71
N THR A 385 2.83 -23.09 6.71
CA THR A 385 3.58 -21.84 6.52
C THR A 385 2.87 -20.68 7.24
N THR A 386 3.34 -19.46 7.03
CA THR A 386 2.76 -18.26 7.61
C THR A 386 2.74 -17.16 6.56
N VAL A 387 1.73 -16.31 6.59
CA VAL A 387 1.67 -15.04 5.85
C VAL A 387 1.42 -13.90 6.85
N ASN A 388 2.02 -12.75 6.60
CA ASN A 388 1.76 -11.56 7.42
C ASN A 388 0.36 -11.00 7.12
N HIS A 389 -0.16 -10.20 8.06
CA HIS A 389 -1.41 -9.46 7.81
C HIS A 389 -1.19 -8.44 6.68
N TRP A 390 -2.19 -8.26 5.84
CA TRP A 390 -2.14 -7.41 4.67
C TRP A 390 -0.90 -7.63 3.80
N ALA A 391 -0.61 -8.92 3.59
CA ALA A 391 0.47 -9.44 2.75
C ALA A 391 -0.03 -10.68 2.01
N ALA A 392 0.75 -11.20 1.07
CA ALA A 392 0.38 -12.38 0.31
C ALA A 392 1.57 -13.30 0.02
N ASP A 393 1.28 -14.59 0.05
CA ASP A 393 2.15 -15.66 -0.42
C ASP A 393 1.67 -16.20 -1.77
N TYR A 394 2.60 -16.62 -2.64
CA TYR A 394 2.29 -17.16 -3.96
C TYR A 394 2.89 -18.56 -4.12
N ALA A 395 2.05 -19.54 -4.48
CA ALA A 395 2.48 -20.91 -4.73
C ALA A 395 2.07 -21.37 -6.13
N ARG A 396 3.02 -21.93 -6.90
CA ARG A 396 2.78 -22.40 -8.26
C ARG A 396 2.48 -23.89 -8.30
N PHE A 397 1.45 -24.24 -9.03
CA PHE A 397 0.99 -25.62 -9.24
C PHE A 397 0.89 -25.89 -10.76
N PRO A 398 2.01 -26.10 -11.44
CA PRO A 398 1.98 -26.55 -12.83
C PRO A 398 1.49 -28.01 -12.89
N ASN A 399 0.55 -28.31 -13.75
CA ASN A 399 0.08 -29.68 -13.94
C ASN A 399 -0.63 -29.87 -15.29
N ASP A 400 -0.51 -31.08 -15.82
CA ASP A 400 -1.14 -31.56 -17.05
C ASP A 400 -2.42 -32.40 -16.77
N ALA A 401 -2.97 -32.29 -15.56
CA ALA A 401 -4.20 -32.96 -15.13
C ALA A 401 -4.92 -32.12 -14.06
N PRO A 402 -6.24 -32.27 -13.92
CA PRO A 402 -7.02 -31.59 -12.89
C PRO A 402 -6.45 -31.81 -11.49
N ILE A 403 -6.46 -30.76 -10.66
CA ILE A 403 -6.09 -30.84 -9.24
C ILE A 403 -7.22 -30.32 -8.34
N VAL A 404 -7.17 -30.74 -7.09
CA VAL A 404 -7.95 -30.14 -6.00
C VAL A 404 -6.95 -29.52 -5.03
N ALA A 405 -6.96 -28.20 -4.92
CA ALA A 405 -6.19 -27.45 -3.94
C ALA A 405 -6.93 -27.40 -2.61
N SER A 406 -6.20 -27.43 -1.50
CA SER A 406 -6.73 -27.30 -0.14
C SER A 406 -6.01 -26.19 0.62
N PHE A 407 -6.76 -25.51 1.47
CA PHE A 407 -6.30 -24.47 2.37
C PHE A 407 -6.96 -24.64 3.74
N ASP A 408 -6.22 -24.38 4.82
CA ASP A 408 -6.70 -24.42 6.20
C ASP A 408 -5.92 -23.37 7.02
N GLY A 409 -6.54 -22.23 7.20
CA GLY A 409 -5.99 -21.08 7.97
C GLY A 409 -6.33 -21.19 9.44
N VAL A 410 -5.66 -20.40 10.28
CA VAL A 410 -5.97 -20.31 11.71
C VAL A 410 -7.37 -19.71 11.91
N ASP A 411 -8.21 -20.36 12.73
CA ASP A 411 -9.65 -20.09 12.89
C ASP A 411 -10.03 -18.68 13.32
N ASN A 412 -9.14 -17.96 14.00
CA ASN A 412 -9.40 -16.64 14.59
C ASN A 412 -8.90 -15.47 13.72
N THR A 413 -8.57 -15.74 12.48
CA THR A 413 -8.09 -14.75 11.51
C THR A 413 -8.93 -14.77 10.24
N THR A 414 -8.60 -13.93 9.26
CA THR A 414 -9.27 -13.93 7.96
C THR A 414 -8.26 -13.99 6.83
N PHE A 415 -8.63 -14.71 5.78
CA PHE A 415 -7.83 -14.87 4.58
C PHE A 415 -8.67 -14.63 3.32
N ALA A 416 -8.01 -14.21 2.26
CA ALA A 416 -8.52 -14.33 0.90
C ALA A 416 -7.61 -15.29 0.13
N VAL A 417 -8.19 -16.29 -0.52
CA VAL A 417 -7.44 -17.28 -1.31
C VAL A 417 -7.98 -17.32 -2.72
N ARG A 418 -7.08 -17.13 -3.70
CA ARG A 418 -7.42 -17.10 -5.13
C ARG A 418 -6.51 -17.99 -5.93
N ALA A 419 -7.02 -18.57 -7.01
CA ALA A 419 -6.24 -19.23 -8.03
C ALA A 419 -6.18 -18.37 -9.29
N ILE A 420 -4.98 -18.15 -9.81
CA ILE A 420 -4.72 -17.56 -11.12
C ILE A 420 -4.42 -18.73 -12.06
N LEU A 421 -5.30 -19.00 -13.02
CA LEU A 421 -5.12 -20.03 -14.03
C LEU A 421 -4.45 -19.44 -15.25
N LYS A 422 -3.33 -20.02 -15.66
CA LYS A 422 -2.50 -19.52 -16.76
C LYS A 422 -2.29 -20.58 -17.83
N ASP A 423 -2.25 -20.11 -19.06
CA ASP A 423 -1.93 -20.88 -20.27
C ASP A 423 -1.30 -19.96 -21.31
N THR A 424 -0.67 -20.51 -22.34
CA THR A 424 -0.07 -19.75 -23.45
C THR A 424 -1.07 -19.36 -24.53
N VAL A 425 -2.26 -19.93 -24.55
CA VAL A 425 -3.27 -19.79 -25.62
C VAL A 425 -4.59 -19.28 -25.08
N ASN A 426 -5.02 -19.80 -23.92
CA ASN A 426 -6.30 -19.46 -23.33
C ASN A 426 -6.17 -18.22 -22.42
N PRO A 427 -7.27 -17.43 -22.26
CA PRO A 427 -7.26 -16.28 -21.36
C PRO A 427 -6.94 -16.69 -19.91
N THR A 428 -6.21 -15.85 -19.21
CA THR A 428 -6.01 -16.00 -17.76
C THR A 428 -7.34 -15.90 -17.03
N GLU A 429 -7.61 -16.82 -16.12
CA GLU A 429 -8.80 -16.84 -15.27
C GLU A 429 -8.43 -16.70 -13.81
N ILE A 430 -9.24 -15.97 -13.04
CA ILE A 430 -9.09 -15.81 -11.60
C ILE A 430 -10.28 -16.45 -10.90
N VAL A 431 -10.01 -17.37 -9.97
CA VAL A 431 -11.04 -18.15 -9.27
C VAL A 431 -10.86 -18.02 -7.76
N ASP A 432 -11.92 -17.57 -7.08
CA ASP A 432 -11.91 -17.46 -5.60
C ASP A 432 -12.09 -18.83 -4.94
N MET A 433 -11.27 -19.11 -3.92
CA MET A 433 -11.52 -20.24 -3.02
C MET A 433 -12.44 -19.79 -1.88
N SER A 434 -13.63 -20.37 -1.80
CA SER A 434 -14.53 -20.10 -0.67
C SER A 434 -14.00 -20.75 0.60
N LEU A 435 -13.77 -19.94 1.63
CA LEU A 435 -13.37 -20.41 2.96
C LEU A 435 -14.59 -20.50 3.90
N ASP A 436 -14.55 -21.41 4.83
CA ASP A 436 -15.56 -21.53 5.87
C ASP A 436 -15.29 -20.63 7.08
N ALA A 437 -16.12 -20.71 8.11
CA ALA A 437 -15.96 -19.92 9.33
C ALA A 437 -14.70 -20.29 10.13
N LEU A 438 -14.09 -21.43 9.83
CA LEU A 438 -12.82 -21.89 10.39
C LEU A 438 -11.65 -21.68 9.41
N GLN A 439 -11.84 -20.82 8.42
CA GLN A 439 -10.85 -20.48 7.40
C GLN A 439 -10.33 -21.69 6.60
N ALA A 440 -11.12 -22.76 6.48
CA ALA A 440 -10.76 -23.90 5.67
C ALA A 440 -11.53 -23.90 4.33
N GLY A 441 -10.87 -24.34 3.26
CA GLY A 441 -11.47 -24.43 1.94
C GLY A 441 -10.77 -25.41 1.01
N THR A 442 -11.49 -25.77 -0.06
CA THR A 442 -10.94 -26.55 -1.18
C THR A 442 -11.39 -25.91 -2.49
N LEU A 443 -10.52 -25.95 -3.49
CA LEU A 443 -10.80 -25.46 -4.84
C LEU A 443 -10.46 -26.55 -5.85
N ALA A 444 -11.46 -27.02 -6.57
CA ALA A 444 -11.26 -27.88 -7.72
C ALA A 444 -10.86 -27.03 -8.93
N LEU A 445 -9.82 -27.43 -9.63
CA LEU A 445 -9.28 -26.79 -10.82
C LEU A 445 -9.30 -27.82 -11.96
N PRO A 446 -10.48 -28.08 -12.56
CA PRO A 446 -10.66 -29.04 -13.65
C PRO A 446 -10.02 -28.56 -14.96
N GLU A 447 -9.74 -27.27 -15.07
CA GLU A 447 -9.16 -26.62 -16.24
C GLU A 447 -7.69 -27.01 -16.47
N LEU A 448 -6.99 -27.43 -15.41
CA LEU A 448 -5.59 -27.85 -15.51
C LEU A 448 -5.48 -29.14 -16.31
N GLY A 449 -4.59 -29.13 -17.31
CA GLY A 449 -4.39 -30.22 -18.27
C GLY A 449 -5.42 -30.29 -19.39
N ASP A 450 -6.41 -29.38 -19.42
CA ASP A 450 -7.39 -29.23 -20.51
C ASP A 450 -7.24 -27.86 -21.20
N THR A 451 -7.51 -26.77 -20.46
CA THR A 451 -7.46 -25.40 -20.99
C THR A 451 -6.33 -24.57 -20.39
N HIS A 452 -5.78 -24.98 -19.23
CA HIS A 452 -4.70 -24.30 -18.55
C HIS A 452 -3.62 -25.30 -18.11
N ASP A 453 -2.37 -24.85 -18.06
CA ASP A 453 -1.21 -25.66 -17.68
C ASP A 453 -0.60 -25.30 -16.32
N GLU A 454 -1.03 -24.19 -15.73
CA GLU A 454 -0.57 -23.71 -14.43
C GLU A 454 -1.67 -23.04 -13.62
N ALA A 455 -1.68 -23.31 -12.33
CA ALA A 455 -2.38 -22.49 -11.34
C ALA A 455 -1.38 -21.84 -10.39
N VAL A 456 -1.56 -20.54 -10.11
CA VAL A 456 -0.88 -19.85 -9.03
C VAL A 456 -1.89 -19.56 -7.93
N LEU A 457 -1.68 -20.16 -6.76
CA LEU A 457 -2.51 -19.87 -5.59
C LEU A 457 -1.91 -18.69 -4.82
N VAL A 458 -2.74 -17.68 -4.60
CA VAL A 458 -2.44 -16.48 -3.82
C VAL A 458 -3.11 -16.64 -2.47
N TYR A 459 -2.33 -16.64 -1.40
CA TYR A 459 -2.79 -16.74 -0.02
C TYR A 459 -2.56 -15.40 0.67
N ALA A 460 -3.62 -14.62 0.83
CA ALA A 460 -3.55 -13.28 1.40
C ALA A 460 -4.11 -13.25 2.83
N GLY A 461 -3.36 -12.71 3.77
CA GLY A 461 -3.83 -12.41 5.12
C GLY A 461 -4.60 -11.10 5.14
N THR A 462 -5.89 -11.12 5.50
CA THR A 462 -6.79 -9.95 5.42
C THR A 462 -7.26 -9.44 6.78
N ASN A 463 -6.50 -9.69 7.83
CA ASN A 463 -6.80 -9.22 9.19
C ASN A 463 -5.67 -8.35 9.74
N SER A 464 -5.95 -7.63 10.80
CA SER A 464 -4.94 -6.88 11.57
C SER A 464 -4.40 -7.75 12.69
N GLY A 465 -3.07 -7.94 12.82
CA GLY A 465 -2.51 -8.57 14.00
C GLY A 465 -1.39 -9.58 13.86
N GLY A 466 -0.42 -9.37 12.99
CA GLY A 466 0.79 -10.19 12.92
C GLY A 466 0.70 -11.39 11.98
N GLY A 467 1.80 -12.14 11.87
CA GLY A 467 1.91 -13.30 10.99
C GLY A 467 0.92 -14.40 11.38
N THR A 468 0.24 -14.96 10.38
CA THR A 468 -0.86 -15.91 10.56
C THR A 468 -0.53 -17.23 9.90
N GLY A 469 -0.62 -18.32 10.67
CA GLY A 469 -0.34 -19.67 10.19
C GLY A 469 -1.45 -20.21 9.29
N TYR A 470 -1.06 -20.97 8.28
CA TYR A 470 -1.99 -21.74 7.45
C TYR A 470 -1.35 -23.02 6.92
N GLN A 471 -2.20 -23.96 6.48
CA GLN A 471 -1.79 -25.15 5.76
C GLN A 471 -2.28 -25.08 4.31
N TYR A 472 -1.48 -25.58 3.40
CA TYR A 472 -1.86 -25.71 2.00
C TYR A 472 -1.49 -27.09 1.46
N GLY A 473 -2.20 -27.50 0.41
CA GLY A 473 -1.94 -28.77 -0.27
C GLY A 473 -2.66 -28.85 -1.61
N ALA A 474 -2.28 -29.86 -2.40
CA ALA A 474 -2.98 -30.18 -3.65
C ALA A 474 -2.91 -31.67 -3.97
N THR A 475 -3.96 -32.22 -4.53
CA THR A 475 -4.02 -33.61 -5.00
C THR A 475 -4.49 -33.66 -6.45
N ILE A 476 -4.01 -34.64 -7.23
CA ILE A 476 -4.57 -34.93 -8.55
C ILE A 476 -5.97 -35.50 -8.35
N GLY A 477 -6.96 -34.93 -9.06
CA GLY A 477 -8.34 -35.42 -9.01
C GLY A 477 -9.26 -34.63 -9.95
N ALA A 478 -10.19 -35.31 -10.54
CA ALA A 478 -11.32 -34.68 -11.18
C ALA A 478 -12.37 -34.26 -10.13
N VAL A 479 -13.29 -33.40 -10.51
CA VAL A 479 -14.37 -32.81 -9.67
C VAL A 479 -15.22 -33.82 -8.90
N ASP A 480 -15.17 -35.10 -9.26
CA ASP A 480 -15.87 -36.19 -8.58
C ASP A 480 -15.13 -36.82 -7.38
N ALA A 481 -13.88 -36.43 -7.14
CA ALA A 481 -13.14 -36.89 -5.98
C ALA A 481 -13.46 -35.97 -4.77
N GLN A 482 -14.39 -36.37 -3.95
CA GLN A 482 -14.55 -35.84 -2.59
C GLN A 482 -13.23 -36.01 -1.82
N VAL A 483 -12.36 -35.01 -1.84
CA VAL A 483 -11.30 -34.93 -0.85
C VAL A 483 -12.00 -34.59 0.46
N GLY A 484 -11.88 -35.48 1.42
CA GLY A 484 -12.62 -35.42 2.67
C GLY A 484 -12.43 -34.11 3.41
N THR A 485 -13.34 -33.19 3.21
CA THR A 485 -13.72 -32.28 4.27
C THR A 485 -14.23 -33.13 5.43
N PRO A 486 -13.92 -32.79 6.68
CA PRO A 486 -14.54 -33.44 7.82
C PRO A 486 -16.05 -33.50 7.56
N ALA A 487 -16.64 -34.68 7.62
CA ALA A 487 -18.06 -34.87 7.31
C ALA A 487 -18.86 -33.82 8.08
N ALA A 488 -19.59 -32.97 7.37
CA ALA A 488 -20.44 -31.98 8.01
C ALA A 488 -21.31 -32.67 9.04
N ASN A 489 -21.26 -32.24 10.27
CA ASN A 489 -22.02 -32.86 11.37
C ASN A 489 -23.52 -32.50 11.30
N ALA A 490 -23.88 -31.46 10.52
CA ALA A 490 -25.26 -31.00 10.37
C ALA A 490 -25.50 -30.41 8.96
N LEU A 491 -26.78 -30.46 8.54
CA LEU A 491 -27.22 -29.72 7.36
C LEU A 491 -27.09 -28.22 7.60
N SER A 492 -26.49 -27.51 6.68
CA SER A 492 -26.33 -26.05 6.77
C SER A 492 -26.61 -25.37 5.44
N LEU A 493 -27.00 -24.08 5.49
CA LEU A 493 -27.24 -23.25 4.32
C LEU A 493 -26.95 -21.78 4.69
N THR A 494 -25.99 -21.15 4.03
CA THR A 494 -25.57 -19.79 4.30
C THR A 494 -25.41 -19.02 2.99
N ALA A 495 -25.75 -17.74 2.98
CA ALA A 495 -25.47 -16.82 1.90
C ALA A 495 -24.25 -15.96 2.28
N ILE A 496 -23.23 -15.96 1.45
CA ILE A 496 -22.00 -15.16 1.61
C ILE A 496 -22.03 -14.04 0.57
N GLY A 497 -21.59 -12.84 0.94
CA GLY A 497 -21.60 -11.67 0.04
C GLY A 497 -23.03 -11.20 -0.30
N SER A 498 -23.99 -11.41 0.59
CA SER A 498 -25.35 -10.87 0.42
C SER A 498 -25.29 -9.34 0.46
N GLY A 499 -25.72 -8.70 -0.63
CA GLY A 499 -25.55 -7.26 -0.87
C GLY A 499 -24.60 -6.93 -2.01
N SER A 500 -23.88 -7.92 -2.53
CA SER A 500 -23.01 -7.79 -3.69
C SER A 500 -23.68 -8.20 -5.01
N ALA A 501 -23.01 -7.93 -6.13
CA ALA A 501 -23.45 -8.37 -7.45
C ALA A 501 -23.32 -9.89 -7.66
N ARG A 502 -22.47 -10.57 -6.89
CA ARG A 502 -22.15 -11.99 -7.02
C ARG A 502 -22.14 -12.74 -5.69
N PRO A 503 -23.26 -12.83 -4.96
CA PRO A 503 -23.31 -13.60 -3.73
C PRO A 503 -23.07 -15.08 -3.99
N SER A 504 -22.48 -15.77 -3.00
CA SER A 504 -22.31 -17.23 -3.00
C SER A 504 -23.25 -17.87 -2.01
N ILE A 505 -23.77 -19.04 -2.37
CA ILE A 505 -24.57 -19.90 -1.50
C ILE A 505 -23.71 -21.09 -1.10
N VAL A 506 -23.45 -21.22 0.19
CA VAL A 506 -22.71 -22.35 0.75
C VAL A 506 -23.65 -23.24 1.52
N TYR A 507 -23.59 -24.55 1.28
CA TYR A 507 -24.39 -25.54 2.01
C TYR A 507 -23.54 -26.76 2.35
N SER A 508 -23.91 -27.42 3.46
CA SER A 508 -23.26 -28.64 3.90
C SER A 508 -24.31 -29.77 4.01
N VAL A 509 -23.94 -30.97 3.58
CA VAL A 509 -24.75 -32.17 3.70
C VAL A 509 -24.03 -33.15 4.62
N PRO A 510 -24.65 -33.57 5.76
CA PRO A 510 -24.04 -34.51 6.68
C PRO A 510 -23.95 -35.92 6.07
N SER A 511 -23.01 -36.73 6.53
CA SER A 511 -22.74 -38.06 5.99
C SER A 511 -23.95 -39.03 6.08
N HIS A 512 -24.78 -38.87 7.10
CA HIS A 512 -25.98 -39.69 7.28
C HIS A 512 -27.09 -39.36 6.26
N ALA A 513 -27.00 -38.25 5.55
CA ALA A 513 -27.95 -37.83 4.52
C ALA A 513 -27.53 -38.22 3.10
N THR A 514 -26.38 -38.91 2.93
CA THR A 514 -25.92 -39.40 1.63
C THR A 514 -26.95 -40.31 0.96
N GLY A 515 -27.20 -40.10 -0.34
CA GLY A 515 -28.16 -40.87 -1.11
C GLY A 515 -29.62 -40.42 -0.95
N GLN A 516 -29.91 -39.45 -0.07
CA GLN A 516 -31.25 -38.85 0.02
C GLN A 516 -31.49 -37.87 -1.14
N PRO A 517 -32.76 -37.65 -1.54
CA PRO A 517 -33.07 -36.61 -2.52
C PRO A 517 -32.58 -35.24 -2.03
N VAL A 518 -31.85 -34.52 -2.88
CA VAL A 518 -31.38 -33.16 -2.61
C VAL A 518 -31.90 -32.19 -3.65
N ARG A 519 -32.31 -30.99 -3.20
CA ARG A 519 -32.77 -29.93 -4.06
C ARG A 519 -32.31 -28.56 -3.52
N LEU A 520 -31.74 -27.73 -4.39
CA LEU A 520 -31.38 -26.35 -4.10
C LEU A 520 -32.13 -25.45 -5.08
N ASP A 521 -33.08 -24.69 -4.60
CA ASP A 521 -33.95 -23.82 -5.39
C ASP A 521 -33.82 -22.36 -4.94
N VAL A 522 -33.89 -21.43 -5.90
CA VAL A 522 -33.88 -19.98 -5.67
C VAL A 522 -35.22 -19.38 -6.10
N TYR A 523 -35.81 -18.56 -5.23
CA TYR A 523 -37.10 -17.93 -5.41
C TYR A 523 -37.00 -16.41 -5.32
N ASP A 524 -37.84 -15.70 -6.07
CA ASP A 524 -38.03 -14.25 -5.91
C ASP A 524 -38.94 -13.94 -4.69
N VAL A 525 -39.12 -12.64 -4.40
CA VAL A 525 -39.95 -12.17 -3.28
C VAL A 525 -41.43 -12.53 -3.42
N SER A 526 -41.89 -12.89 -4.61
CA SER A 526 -43.24 -13.35 -4.85
C SER A 526 -43.41 -14.88 -4.62
N GLY A 527 -42.32 -15.57 -4.34
CA GLY A 527 -42.29 -17.03 -4.18
C GLY A 527 -42.24 -17.81 -5.51
N ARG A 528 -41.97 -17.11 -6.62
CA ARG A 528 -41.78 -17.73 -7.92
C ARG A 528 -40.38 -18.34 -7.99
N LEU A 529 -40.28 -19.59 -8.46
CA LEU A 529 -38.99 -20.24 -8.73
C LEU A 529 -38.23 -19.45 -9.83
N VAL A 530 -37.08 -18.91 -9.48
CA VAL A 530 -36.19 -18.21 -10.40
C VAL A 530 -35.18 -19.18 -11.01
N ARG A 531 -34.66 -20.10 -10.19
CA ARG A 531 -33.67 -21.07 -10.63
C ARG A 531 -33.70 -22.32 -9.76
N ARG A 532 -33.53 -23.48 -10.39
CA ARG A 532 -33.16 -24.72 -9.74
C ARG A 532 -31.65 -24.92 -9.95
N VAL A 533 -30.89 -24.91 -8.84
CA VAL A 533 -29.43 -25.04 -8.84
C VAL A 533 -29.03 -26.50 -8.80
N LEU A 534 -29.74 -27.30 -8.00
CA LEU A 534 -29.48 -28.73 -7.81
C LEU A 534 -30.79 -29.49 -7.71
N ASP A 535 -30.83 -30.67 -8.32
CA ASP A 535 -31.92 -31.65 -8.19
C ASP A 535 -31.32 -33.04 -8.46
N GLY A 536 -31.17 -33.87 -7.42
CA GLY A 536 -30.51 -35.16 -7.53
C GLY A 536 -30.42 -35.92 -6.21
N GLU A 537 -29.39 -36.74 -6.06
CA GLU A 537 -29.05 -37.44 -4.83
C GLU A 537 -27.98 -36.70 -4.04
N ALA A 538 -28.12 -36.60 -2.73
CA ALA A 538 -27.21 -35.93 -1.84
C ALA A 538 -25.91 -36.72 -1.67
N SER A 539 -24.80 -36.04 -1.84
CA SER A 539 -23.48 -36.48 -1.39
C SER A 539 -23.09 -35.76 -0.11
N ALA A 540 -22.45 -36.46 0.85
CA ALA A 540 -21.95 -35.82 2.05
C ALA A 540 -20.81 -34.84 1.68
N GLY A 541 -20.79 -33.69 2.32
CA GLY A 541 -19.75 -32.68 2.10
C GLY A 541 -20.30 -31.28 2.18
N ARG A 542 -19.41 -30.35 1.88
CA ARG A 542 -19.73 -28.93 1.78
C ARG A 542 -19.62 -28.48 0.32
N PHE A 543 -20.56 -27.66 -0.12
CA PHE A 543 -20.73 -27.24 -1.48
C PHE A 543 -20.94 -25.74 -1.53
N ALA A 544 -20.39 -25.08 -2.54
CA ALA A 544 -20.64 -23.69 -2.84
C ALA A 544 -21.28 -23.55 -4.22
N PHE A 545 -22.20 -22.60 -4.33
CA PHE A 545 -22.80 -22.16 -5.58
C PHE A 545 -22.62 -20.65 -5.69
N SER A 546 -21.83 -20.21 -6.63
CA SER A 546 -21.65 -18.79 -6.94
C SER A 546 -22.71 -18.33 -7.92
N TRP A 547 -23.30 -17.16 -7.67
CA TRP A 547 -24.26 -16.53 -8.56
C TRP A 547 -23.51 -15.92 -9.76
N SER A 548 -23.05 -16.75 -10.69
CA SER A 548 -22.34 -16.31 -11.88
C SER A 548 -23.29 -16.04 -13.05
N GLU A 549 -22.86 -15.24 -14.01
CA GLU A 549 -23.67 -14.70 -15.11
C GLU A 549 -24.12 -15.74 -16.17
N ALA A 550 -23.63 -16.97 -16.10
CA ALA A 550 -23.77 -17.95 -17.18
C ALA A 550 -25.20 -18.46 -17.47
N ALA A 551 -26.23 -18.13 -16.67
CA ALA A 551 -27.56 -18.66 -16.90
C ALA A 551 -28.74 -17.76 -16.46
N ALA A 552 -28.85 -16.57 -16.99
CA ALA A 552 -29.82 -15.49 -16.78
C ALA A 552 -29.36 -14.43 -15.78
N PRO A 553 -29.28 -13.17 -16.18
CA PRO A 553 -28.84 -12.07 -15.33
C PRO A 553 -29.82 -11.92 -14.16
N ALA A 554 -29.33 -12.12 -12.94
CA ALA A 554 -30.10 -11.75 -11.76
C ALA A 554 -30.28 -10.23 -11.75
N VAL A 555 -31.50 -9.79 -11.62
CA VAL A 555 -31.83 -8.37 -11.42
C VAL A 555 -31.54 -8.04 -9.96
N SER A 556 -31.07 -6.82 -9.67
CA SER A 556 -30.97 -6.36 -8.28
C SER A 556 -32.26 -6.61 -7.53
N GLY A 557 -32.18 -7.24 -6.36
CA GLY A 557 -33.36 -7.63 -5.62
C GLY A 557 -33.09 -8.60 -4.47
N VAL A 558 -34.14 -8.94 -3.75
CA VAL A 558 -34.10 -9.94 -2.68
C VAL A 558 -34.56 -11.30 -3.20
N TYR A 559 -33.79 -12.32 -2.90
CA TYR A 559 -34.07 -13.70 -3.26
C TYR A 559 -34.08 -14.59 -2.02
N PHE A 560 -34.79 -15.73 -2.10
CA PHE A 560 -34.79 -16.75 -1.07
C PHE A 560 -34.25 -18.05 -1.64
N VAL A 561 -33.29 -18.62 -0.95
CA VAL A 561 -32.70 -19.91 -1.32
C VAL A 561 -33.24 -20.98 -0.38
N SER A 562 -33.67 -22.11 -0.93
CA SER A 562 -34.19 -23.25 -0.18
C SER A 562 -33.36 -24.48 -0.53
N LEU A 563 -32.70 -25.06 0.46
CA LEU A 563 -32.04 -26.36 0.38
C LEU A 563 -32.94 -27.40 1.04
N THR A 564 -33.31 -28.44 0.31
CA THR A 564 -34.06 -29.60 0.83
C THR A 564 -33.19 -30.85 0.67
N VAL A 565 -32.98 -31.59 1.75
CA VAL A 565 -32.30 -32.89 1.77
C VAL A 565 -33.14 -33.88 2.54
N GLY A 566 -33.69 -34.86 1.83
CA GLY A 566 -34.68 -35.78 2.42
C GLY A 566 -35.86 -35.02 3.07
N PRO A 567 -36.13 -35.21 4.36
CA PRO A 567 -37.21 -34.51 5.07
C PRO A 567 -36.84 -33.10 5.56
N GLU A 568 -35.57 -32.73 5.56
CA GLU A 568 -35.09 -31.47 6.11
C GLU A 568 -35.08 -30.37 5.06
N THR A 569 -35.48 -29.15 5.44
CA THR A 569 -35.43 -27.97 4.56
C THR A 569 -34.89 -26.77 5.32
N LEU A 570 -33.83 -26.19 4.78
CA LEU A 570 -33.25 -24.93 5.23
C LEU A 570 -33.55 -23.81 4.23
N ARG A 571 -33.64 -22.58 4.73
CA ARG A 571 -33.85 -21.39 3.89
C ARG A 571 -32.96 -20.25 4.34
N THR A 572 -32.44 -19.50 3.36
CA THR A 572 -31.68 -18.27 3.61
C THR A 572 -32.13 -17.17 2.65
N ARG A 573 -31.85 -15.93 3.02
CA ARG A 573 -32.12 -14.74 2.18
C ARG A 573 -30.84 -14.26 1.54
N VAL A 574 -30.93 -13.89 0.29
CA VAL A 574 -29.83 -13.30 -0.49
C VAL A 574 -30.29 -11.96 -1.06
N VAL A 575 -29.47 -10.95 -0.95
CA VAL A 575 -29.68 -9.65 -1.59
C VAL A 575 -28.65 -9.53 -2.72
N ILE A 576 -29.11 -9.20 -3.92
CA ILE A 576 -28.25 -8.92 -5.06
C ILE A 576 -28.37 -7.44 -5.36
N VAL A 577 -27.23 -6.76 -5.40
CA VAL A 577 -27.13 -5.35 -5.78
C VAL A 577 -26.15 -5.27 -6.96
N ARG A 578 -26.61 -4.72 -8.09
CA ARG A 578 -25.81 -4.49 -9.29
C ARG A 578 -25.77 -2.99 -9.58
#